data_84083c87ee69c1ac7bbc85c65455e6ef
#
_entry.id   84083c87ee69c1ac7bbc85c65455e6ef
#
_cell.length_a   1.000
_cell.length_b   1.000
_cell.length_c   1.000
_cell.angle_alpha   90.00
_cell.angle_beta   90.00
_cell.angle_gamma   90.00
#
_symmetry.space_group_name_H-M   'P 1'
#
loop_
_entity.id
_entity.type
_entity.pdbx_description
1 polymer ?
#
loop_
_entity_poly.entity_id
_entity_poly.type
_entity_poly.pdbx_seq_one_letter_code
_entity_poly.pdbx_strand_id
1 'polypeptide(L)'
;GDVYKRQSLESVTARAPRSEYNKVSLENGEKYMRVIAGTARSLPLKTPEGMDTRPTTDRIKETLFNMLQTYIPDCVFVDIFSGSGGIGIEALSRGARKAYFIENAPKALACIEDNLAFTKMKDRAIVLKQDACAGLTGIYEKHVDVIFMDPPYDQEQERRVLEQLRYAKYVSEETLILVEASLHTDFSYAEDLGFEVIREKKYKTNKHVFLRKK
;
A
#
# COMPACT_ATOMS: atom_id res chain seq x y z
N GLY A 1 -43.44 15.56 40.56
CA GLY A 1 -42.78 14.31 40.25
C GLY A 1 -42.32 14.29 38.80
N ASP A 2 -41.10 14.72 38.56
CA ASP A 2 -40.52 14.79 37.21
C ASP A 2 -40.01 13.44 36.74
N VAL A 3 -40.59 12.99 35.62
CA VAL A 3 -40.13 11.79 34.91
C VAL A 3 -39.04 12.20 33.94
N TYR A 4 -37.79 11.96 34.30
CA TYR A 4 -36.65 12.06 33.38
C TYR A 4 -36.71 10.90 32.39
N LYS A 5 -37.09 11.19 31.14
CA LYS A 5 -36.91 10.30 30.00
C LYS A 5 -35.40 10.22 29.66
N ARG A 6 -34.77 9.11 29.96
CA ARG A 6 -33.48 8.71 29.35
C ARG A 6 -33.72 8.40 27.88
N GLN A 7 -33.26 9.27 26.99
CA GLN A 7 -33.11 8.96 25.58
C GLN A 7 -31.77 8.21 25.44
N SER A 8 -31.82 6.92 25.15
CA SER A 8 -30.71 6.12 24.74
C SER A 8 -30.26 6.56 23.35
N LEU A 9 -29.04 7.07 23.24
CA LEU A 9 -28.32 7.27 21.98
C LEU A 9 -27.95 5.90 21.43
N GLU A 10 -28.81 5.26 20.66
CA GLU A 10 -28.45 4.20 19.78
C GLU A 10 -27.68 4.78 18.58
N SER A 11 -26.37 4.61 18.58
CA SER A 11 -25.53 4.86 17.43
C SER A 11 -25.84 3.81 16.35
N VAL A 12 -26.70 4.18 15.41
CA VAL A 12 -26.98 3.39 14.21
C VAL A 12 -25.76 3.47 13.32
N THR A 13 -24.84 2.52 13.48
CA THR A 13 -23.85 2.20 12.46
C THR A 13 -24.55 1.40 11.36
N ALA A 14 -25.20 2.09 10.44
CA ALA A 14 -25.75 1.47 9.23
C ALA A 14 -24.57 0.99 8.36
N ARG A 15 -24.22 -0.29 8.50
CA ARG A 15 -23.44 -1.01 7.49
C ARG A 15 -24.34 -1.16 6.26
N ALA A 16 -23.98 -0.50 5.15
CA ALA A 16 -24.63 -0.78 3.88
C ALA A 16 -24.58 -2.30 3.59
N PRO A 17 -25.67 -2.89 3.09
CA PRO A 17 -25.76 -4.35 2.93
C PRO A 17 -24.70 -4.84 1.92
N ARG A 18 -23.92 -5.82 2.34
CA ARG A 18 -22.89 -6.53 1.54
C ARG A 18 -23.39 -7.03 0.17
N SER A 19 -24.71 -7.18 0.01
CA SER A 19 -25.33 -7.73 -1.19
C SER A 19 -25.35 -6.78 -2.39
N GLU A 20 -25.38 -5.47 -2.19
CA GLU A 20 -25.41 -4.50 -3.30
C GLU A 20 -24.08 -4.36 -4.00
N TYR A 21 -22.97 -4.41 -3.26
CA TYR A 21 -21.61 -4.32 -3.85
C TYR A 21 -21.24 -5.56 -4.68
N ASN A 22 -21.70 -6.74 -4.28
CA ASN A 22 -21.48 -7.97 -5.05
C ASN A 22 -22.30 -8.04 -6.35
N LYS A 23 -23.44 -7.35 -6.45
CA LYS A 23 -24.25 -7.32 -7.67
C LYS A 23 -23.64 -6.44 -8.76
N VAL A 24 -23.11 -5.28 -8.42
CA VAL A 24 -22.45 -4.37 -9.39
C VAL A 24 -21.21 -5.01 -10.00
N SER A 25 -20.47 -5.82 -9.23
CA SER A 25 -19.24 -6.50 -9.68
C SER A 25 -19.48 -7.62 -10.71
N LEU A 26 -20.69 -8.17 -10.79
CA LEU A 26 -21.02 -9.29 -11.68
C LEU A 26 -21.61 -8.84 -13.03
N GLU A 27 -22.10 -7.62 -13.14
CA GLU A 27 -22.80 -7.17 -14.35
C GLU A 27 -21.88 -6.59 -15.43
N ASN A 28 -20.66 -6.11 -15.08
CA ASN A 28 -19.78 -5.41 -16.03
C ASN A 28 -18.46 -6.12 -16.34
N GLY A 29 -18.19 -7.32 -15.83
CA GLY A 29 -16.92 -8.03 -16.10
C GLY A 29 -15.67 -7.32 -15.57
N GLU A 30 -15.80 -6.26 -14.80
CA GLU A 30 -14.71 -5.48 -14.23
C GLU A 30 -14.04 -6.24 -13.08
N LYS A 31 -12.75 -6.44 -13.23
CA LYS A 31 -11.92 -7.15 -12.25
C LYS A 31 -11.50 -6.18 -11.15
N TYR A 32 -12.33 -6.04 -10.11
CA TYR A 32 -12.00 -5.18 -8.97
C TYR A 32 -10.88 -5.77 -8.12
N MET A 33 -9.93 -4.92 -7.71
CA MET A 33 -9.05 -5.23 -6.59
C MET A 33 -9.86 -5.19 -5.30
N ARG A 34 -9.55 -6.03 -4.34
CA ARG A 34 -10.20 -6.02 -3.02
C ARG A 34 -9.20 -6.09 -1.89
N VAL A 35 -9.62 -5.65 -0.70
CA VAL A 35 -8.87 -5.84 0.53
C VAL A 35 -8.99 -7.32 0.95
N ILE A 36 -7.86 -7.98 1.22
CA ILE A 36 -7.82 -9.42 1.50
C ILE A 36 -8.11 -9.72 2.96
N ALA A 37 -7.54 -8.93 3.89
CA ALA A 37 -7.67 -9.19 5.32
C ALA A 37 -7.81 -7.90 6.14
N GLY A 38 -7.99 -8.06 7.45
CA GLY A 38 -8.10 -6.96 8.41
C GLY A 38 -9.48 -6.33 8.49
N THR A 39 -9.52 -5.07 8.95
CA THR A 39 -10.77 -4.34 9.29
C THR A 39 -11.65 -4.05 8.06
N ALA A 40 -11.03 -3.89 6.88
CA ALA A 40 -11.71 -3.63 5.60
C ALA A 40 -11.80 -4.87 4.71
N ARG A 41 -11.62 -6.08 5.26
CA ARG A 41 -11.63 -7.34 4.49
C ARG A 41 -12.84 -7.44 3.55
N SER A 42 -12.56 -7.87 2.32
CA SER A 42 -13.52 -8.09 1.22
C SER A 42 -14.13 -6.82 0.62
N LEU A 43 -13.73 -5.62 1.05
CA LEU A 43 -14.18 -4.39 0.41
C LEU A 43 -13.52 -4.26 -0.97
N PRO A 44 -14.31 -3.98 -2.04
CA PRO A 44 -13.77 -3.72 -3.36
C PRO A 44 -13.07 -2.35 -3.38
N LEU A 45 -11.98 -2.26 -4.15
CA LEU A 45 -11.24 -1.02 -4.37
C LEU A 45 -11.34 -0.62 -5.84
N LYS A 46 -11.57 0.66 -6.08
CA LYS A 46 -11.52 1.24 -7.43
C LYS A 46 -10.10 1.16 -7.98
N THR A 47 -9.99 0.92 -9.28
CA THR A 47 -8.73 0.97 -10.03
C THR A 47 -8.85 1.99 -11.16
N PRO A 48 -7.76 2.65 -11.60
CA PRO A 48 -7.82 3.61 -12.68
C PRO A 48 -8.27 2.94 -13.99
N GLU A 49 -9.20 3.57 -14.71
CA GLU A 49 -9.63 3.12 -16.02
C GLU A 49 -8.49 3.23 -17.05
N GLY A 50 -8.36 2.25 -17.93
CA GLY A 50 -7.42 2.26 -19.06
C GLY A 50 -5.95 2.10 -18.65
N MET A 51 -5.65 1.85 -17.43
CA MET A 51 -4.35 1.29 -17.03
C MET A 51 -4.45 -0.23 -17.13
N ASP A 52 -3.77 -0.81 -18.12
CA ASP A 52 -3.43 -2.24 -18.15
C ASP A 52 -2.42 -2.59 -17.04
N THR A 53 -2.60 -1.99 -15.87
CA THR A 53 -1.90 -2.41 -14.68
C THR A 53 -2.45 -3.78 -14.35
N ARG A 54 -1.63 -4.79 -14.63
CA ARG A 54 -1.90 -6.16 -14.21
C ARG A 54 -2.19 -6.11 -12.70
N PRO A 55 -3.43 -6.34 -12.25
CA PRO A 55 -3.71 -6.24 -10.84
C PRO A 55 -2.83 -7.25 -10.14
N THR A 56 -2.09 -6.84 -9.12
CA THR A 56 -1.46 -7.77 -8.19
C THR A 56 -2.57 -8.71 -7.76
N THR A 57 -2.50 -9.96 -8.20
CA THR A 57 -3.60 -10.90 -7.96
C THR A 57 -3.79 -11.04 -6.45
N ASP A 58 -5.01 -11.24 -6.00
CA ASP A 58 -5.32 -11.49 -4.58
C ASP A 58 -4.31 -12.45 -3.94
N ARG A 59 -3.91 -13.49 -4.68
CA ARG A 59 -2.92 -14.48 -4.22
C ARG A 59 -1.52 -13.92 -4.01
N ILE A 60 -1.05 -13.03 -4.90
CA ILE A 60 0.27 -12.39 -4.76
C ILE A 60 0.23 -11.43 -3.57
N LYS A 61 -0.81 -10.61 -3.45
CA LYS A 61 -1.03 -9.70 -2.33
C LYS A 61 -1.13 -10.44 -1.00
N GLU A 62 -1.87 -11.55 -0.94
CA GLU A 62 -1.93 -12.40 0.24
C GLU A 62 -0.56 -12.98 0.60
N THR A 63 0.18 -13.49 -0.38
CA THR A 63 1.54 -14.02 -0.16
C THR A 63 2.48 -12.94 0.35
N LEU A 64 2.43 -11.73 -0.23
CA LEU A 64 3.21 -10.57 0.22
C LEU A 64 2.94 -10.27 1.69
N PHE A 65 1.67 -10.09 2.06
CA PHE A 65 1.31 -9.74 3.43
C PHE A 65 1.50 -10.88 4.44
N ASN A 66 1.50 -12.13 4.01
CA ASN A 66 1.92 -13.25 4.87
C ASN A 66 3.42 -13.16 5.22
N MET A 67 4.26 -12.70 4.28
CA MET A 67 5.68 -12.46 4.55
C MET A 67 5.91 -11.21 5.42
N LEU A 68 5.01 -10.23 5.37
CA LEU A 68 5.06 -8.99 6.15
C LEU A 68 4.32 -9.10 7.48
N GLN A 69 3.73 -10.24 7.82
CA GLN A 69 2.80 -10.39 8.95
C GLN A 69 3.33 -9.83 10.28
N THR A 70 4.60 -10.01 10.57
CA THR A 70 5.22 -9.55 11.83
C THR A 70 5.63 -8.07 11.80
N TYR A 71 5.69 -7.46 10.61
CA TYR A 71 6.10 -6.06 10.43
C TYR A 71 4.92 -5.08 10.40
N ILE A 72 3.70 -5.57 10.10
CA ILE A 72 2.54 -4.71 9.86
C ILE A 72 1.91 -4.11 11.13
N PRO A 73 1.76 -4.85 12.26
CA PRO A 73 1.10 -4.28 13.43
C PRO A 73 1.80 -3.02 13.94
N ASP A 74 1.04 -1.93 14.03
CA ASP A 74 1.45 -0.59 14.49
C ASP A 74 2.57 0.09 13.67
N CYS A 75 2.90 -0.43 12.48
CA CYS A 75 3.98 0.12 11.64
C CYS A 75 3.61 1.44 10.96
N VAL A 76 4.64 2.20 10.59
CA VAL A 76 4.57 3.23 9.54
C VAL A 76 4.93 2.56 8.22
N PHE A 77 3.96 2.53 7.32
CA PHE A 77 4.08 1.92 6.00
C PHE A 77 4.23 3.00 4.92
N VAL A 78 5.11 2.81 3.95
CA VAL A 78 5.25 3.69 2.77
C VAL A 78 4.97 2.87 1.52
N ASP A 79 4.00 3.30 0.73
CA ASP A 79 3.59 2.72 -0.55
C ASP A 79 4.03 3.67 -1.67
N ILE A 80 5.11 3.31 -2.37
CA ILE A 80 5.68 4.12 -3.45
C ILE A 80 5.20 3.55 -4.79
N PHE A 81 4.80 4.41 -5.71
CA PHE A 81 4.06 4.05 -6.93
C PHE A 81 2.73 3.39 -6.57
N SER A 82 1.98 4.05 -5.68
CA SER A 82 0.82 3.45 -4.99
C SER A 82 -0.33 3.04 -5.91
N GLY A 83 -0.39 3.54 -7.15
CA GLY A 83 -1.48 3.25 -8.08
C GLY A 83 -2.85 3.58 -7.46
N SER A 84 -3.70 2.57 -7.28
CA SER A 84 -5.00 2.74 -6.59
C SER A 84 -4.91 2.74 -5.07
N GLY A 85 -3.73 2.62 -4.49
CA GLY A 85 -3.50 2.53 -3.05
C GLY A 85 -3.76 1.15 -2.45
N GLY A 86 -3.86 0.11 -3.29
CA GLY A 86 -4.29 -1.21 -2.84
C GLY A 86 -3.36 -1.88 -1.83
N ILE A 87 -2.05 -1.61 -1.87
CA ILE A 87 -1.07 -2.16 -0.93
C ILE A 87 -1.09 -1.39 0.40
N GLY A 88 -1.01 -0.05 0.35
CA GLY A 88 -1.06 0.76 1.56
C GLY A 88 -2.38 0.62 2.33
N ILE A 89 -3.53 0.50 1.63
CA ILE A 89 -4.84 0.25 2.23
C ILE A 89 -4.88 -1.14 2.87
N GLU A 90 -4.30 -2.16 2.24
CA GLU A 90 -4.17 -3.49 2.84
C GLU A 90 -3.35 -3.45 4.13
N ALA A 91 -2.22 -2.71 4.14
CA ALA A 91 -1.41 -2.50 5.34
C ALA A 91 -2.22 -1.84 6.47
N LEU A 92 -2.95 -0.75 6.18
CA LEU A 92 -3.83 -0.09 7.14
C LEU A 92 -4.93 -1.00 7.66
N SER A 93 -5.53 -1.82 6.78
CA SER A 93 -6.57 -2.80 7.15
C SER A 93 -6.05 -3.86 8.10
N ARG A 94 -4.79 -4.26 7.96
CA ARG A 94 -4.12 -5.27 8.80
C ARG A 94 -3.49 -4.71 10.07
N GLY A 95 -3.62 -3.40 10.32
CA GLY A 95 -3.23 -2.79 11.59
C GLY A 95 -1.99 -1.89 11.53
N ALA A 96 -1.52 -1.47 10.34
CA ALA A 96 -0.55 -0.40 10.25
C ALA A 96 -1.09 0.86 10.92
N ARG A 97 -0.26 1.54 11.69
CA ARG A 97 -0.61 2.78 12.40
C ARG A 97 -0.83 3.91 11.43
N LYS A 98 0.01 4.01 10.41
CA LYS A 98 -0.02 5.06 9.38
C LYS A 98 0.50 4.53 8.05
N ALA A 99 -0.04 5.02 6.95
CA ALA A 99 0.48 4.75 5.62
C ALA A 99 0.68 6.04 4.81
N TYR A 100 1.81 6.15 4.15
CA TYR A 100 2.11 7.15 3.14
C TYR A 100 1.87 6.55 1.76
N PHE A 101 1.21 7.30 0.91
CA PHE A 101 0.95 6.94 -0.48
C PHE A 101 1.65 7.94 -1.38
N ILE A 102 2.62 7.51 -2.18
CA ILE A 102 3.34 8.38 -3.13
C ILE A 102 2.91 8.00 -4.54
N GLU A 103 2.24 8.94 -5.20
CA GLU A 103 1.68 8.77 -6.53
C GLU A 103 1.59 10.12 -7.24
N ASN A 104 1.79 10.15 -8.56
CA ASN A 104 1.70 11.39 -9.34
C ASN A 104 0.62 11.37 -10.44
N ALA A 105 0.09 10.21 -10.81
CA ALA A 105 -0.92 10.09 -11.85
C ALA A 105 -2.30 10.56 -11.34
N PRO A 106 -2.95 11.56 -11.95
CA PRO A 106 -4.21 12.13 -11.44
C PRO A 106 -5.33 11.10 -11.28
N LYS A 107 -5.47 10.16 -12.23
CA LYS A 107 -6.49 9.09 -12.15
C LYS A 107 -6.24 8.14 -10.99
N ALA A 108 -4.99 7.78 -10.74
CA ALA A 108 -4.61 6.94 -9.61
C ALA A 108 -4.84 7.66 -8.27
N LEU A 109 -4.46 8.93 -8.16
CA LEU A 109 -4.72 9.77 -7.00
C LEU A 109 -6.21 9.86 -6.67
N ALA A 110 -7.08 10.04 -7.67
CA ALA A 110 -8.52 10.03 -7.47
C ALA A 110 -9.01 8.69 -6.89
N CYS A 111 -8.47 7.56 -7.39
CA CYS A 111 -8.79 6.24 -6.84
C CYS A 111 -8.31 6.10 -5.39
N ILE A 112 -7.09 6.55 -5.05
CA ILE A 112 -6.59 6.50 -3.66
C ILE A 112 -7.54 7.26 -2.73
N GLU A 113 -7.91 8.48 -3.07
CA GLU A 113 -8.80 9.33 -2.25
C GLU A 113 -10.17 8.68 -2.04
N ASP A 114 -10.77 8.14 -3.12
CA ASP A 114 -12.05 7.44 -3.06
C ASP A 114 -11.96 6.16 -2.20
N ASN A 115 -10.91 5.36 -2.41
CA ASN A 115 -10.70 4.12 -1.68
C ASN A 115 -10.45 4.35 -0.19
N LEU A 116 -9.66 5.37 0.16
CA LEU A 116 -9.42 5.77 1.55
C LEU A 116 -10.71 6.27 2.23
N ALA A 117 -11.56 7.03 1.51
CA ALA A 117 -12.85 7.45 2.02
C ALA A 117 -13.77 6.25 2.25
N PHE A 118 -13.87 5.37 1.26
CA PHE A 118 -14.73 4.19 1.29
C PHE A 118 -14.33 3.20 2.41
N THR A 119 -13.03 2.98 2.60
CA THR A 119 -12.51 2.11 3.66
C THR A 119 -12.43 2.78 5.03
N LYS A 120 -12.75 4.09 5.11
CA LYS A 120 -12.69 4.92 6.34
C LYS A 120 -11.29 4.96 6.97
N MET A 121 -10.25 5.09 6.13
CA MET A 121 -8.85 5.06 6.56
C MET A 121 -8.11 6.40 6.35
N LYS A 122 -8.82 7.48 5.96
CA LYS A 122 -8.23 8.79 5.66
C LYS A 122 -7.43 9.38 6.84
N ASP A 123 -7.86 9.14 8.06
CA ASP A 123 -7.25 9.64 9.29
C ASP A 123 -5.85 9.06 9.57
N ARG A 124 -5.54 7.90 8.96
CA ARG A 124 -4.24 7.22 9.08
C ARG A 124 -3.44 7.23 7.79
N ALA A 125 -3.89 7.95 6.76
CA ALA A 125 -3.28 8.01 5.45
C ALA A 125 -2.73 9.39 5.14
N ILE A 126 -1.55 9.46 4.53
CA ILE A 126 -0.96 10.69 3.99
C ILE A 126 -0.70 10.45 2.50
N VAL A 127 -1.36 11.22 1.63
CA VAL A 127 -1.20 11.12 0.18
C VAL A 127 -0.28 12.23 -0.31
N LEU A 128 0.88 11.84 -0.81
CA LEU A 128 1.90 12.71 -1.39
C LEU A 128 1.75 12.69 -2.92
N LYS A 129 1.18 13.76 -3.46
CA LYS A 129 0.86 13.92 -4.89
C LYS A 129 2.08 14.38 -5.67
N GLN A 130 3.10 13.53 -5.71
CA GLN A 130 4.43 13.83 -6.24
C GLN A 130 5.02 12.59 -6.91
N ASP A 131 6.08 12.78 -7.73
CA ASP A 131 6.89 11.64 -8.17
C ASP A 131 7.57 10.96 -6.97
N ALA A 132 8.05 9.73 -7.20
CA ALA A 132 8.61 8.91 -6.14
C ALA A 132 9.71 9.61 -5.34
N CYS A 133 10.70 10.20 -6.02
CA CYS A 133 11.85 10.83 -5.37
C CYS A 133 11.46 12.10 -4.59
N ALA A 134 10.62 12.95 -5.18
CA ALA A 134 10.13 14.14 -4.49
C ALA A 134 9.24 13.79 -3.30
N GLY A 135 8.38 12.78 -3.45
CA GLY A 135 7.48 12.31 -2.39
C GLY A 135 8.23 11.81 -1.15
N LEU A 136 9.39 11.17 -1.33
CA LEU A 136 10.22 10.73 -0.19
C LEU A 136 10.65 11.89 0.72
N THR A 137 10.81 13.08 0.20
CA THR A 137 11.16 14.28 1.01
C THR A 137 9.99 14.78 1.85
N GLY A 138 8.77 14.37 1.53
CA GLY A 138 7.54 14.73 2.26
C GLY A 138 7.21 13.78 3.42
N ILE A 139 8.07 12.81 3.73
CA ILE A 139 7.89 11.90 4.85
C ILE A 139 8.48 12.51 6.12
N TYR A 140 7.61 12.86 7.08
CA TYR A 140 7.99 13.46 8.35
C TYR A 140 7.84 12.46 9.51
N GLU A 141 8.62 11.39 9.46
CA GLU A 141 8.68 10.37 10.51
C GLU A 141 10.10 10.26 11.07
N LYS A 142 10.20 9.82 12.33
CA LYS A 142 11.51 9.50 12.93
C LYS A 142 12.02 8.17 12.41
N HIS A 143 11.09 7.25 12.14
CA HIS A 143 11.37 5.90 11.64
C HIS A 143 10.22 5.41 10.76
N VAL A 144 10.56 4.71 9.69
CA VAL A 144 9.64 3.99 8.81
C VAL A 144 9.96 2.51 8.91
N ASP A 145 8.94 1.70 9.19
CA ASP A 145 9.11 0.27 9.41
C ASP A 145 9.15 -0.52 8.10
N VAL A 146 8.27 -0.18 7.16
CA VAL A 146 8.14 -0.89 5.88
C VAL A 146 7.99 0.10 4.73
N ILE A 147 8.81 -0.07 3.70
CA ILE A 147 8.70 0.64 2.43
C ILE A 147 8.43 -0.40 1.34
N PHE A 148 7.33 -0.25 0.64
CA PHE A 148 6.98 -1.04 -0.55
C PHE A 148 7.07 -0.15 -1.79
N MET A 149 7.57 -0.70 -2.89
CA MET A 149 7.56 -0.04 -4.20
C MET A 149 7.31 -1.05 -5.33
N ASP A 150 6.44 -0.66 -6.26
CA ASP A 150 6.13 -1.37 -7.50
C ASP A 150 6.34 -0.41 -8.70
N PRO A 151 7.60 -0.10 -9.03
CA PRO A 151 7.93 0.84 -10.09
C PRO A 151 7.59 0.27 -11.48
N PRO A 152 7.37 1.12 -12.49
CA PRO A 152 7.32 0.68 -13.88
C PRO A 152 8.60 -0.07 -14.25
N TYR A 153 8.46 -1.25 -14.87
CA TYR A 153 9.60 -2.09 -15.22
C TYR A 153 10.51 -1.43 -16.26
N ASP A 154 11.80 -1.80 -16.25
CA ASP A 154 12.82 -1.41 -17.22
C ASP A 154 13.11 0.11 -17.29
N GLN A 155 12.86 0.86 -16.20
CA GLN A 155 13.13 2.30 -16.10
C GLN A 155 14.12 2.66 -14.98
N GLU A 156 14.71 1.67 -14.31
CA GLU A 156 15.65 1.85 -13.18
C GLU A 156 15.10 2.77 -12.05
N GLN A 157 13.78 2.85 -11.92
CA GLN A 157 13.15 3.71 -10.90
C GLN A 157 13.45 3.20 -9.49
N GLU A 158 13.52 1.88 -9.31
CA GLU A 158 13.88 1.24 -8.05
C GLU A 158 15.28 1.68 -7.59
N ARG A 159 16.24 1.77 -8.51
CA ARG A 159 17.59 2.26 -8.21
C ARG A 159 17.59 3.71 -7.76
N ARG A 160 16.88 4.60 -8.49
CA ARG A 160 16.76 6.01 -8.12
C ARG A 160 16.13 6.21 -6.75
N VAL A 161 15.11 5.42 -6.44
CA VAL A 161 14.46 5.44 -5.12
C VAL A 161 15.45 4.99 -4.04
N LEU A 162 16.20 3.89 -4.23
CA LEU A 162 17.21 3.43 -3.28
C LEU A 162 18.33 4.45 -3.08
N GLU A 163 18.79 5.14 -4.14
CA GLU A 163 19.75 6.24 -4.05
C GLU A 163 19.27 7.36 -3.12
N GLN A 164 17.96 7.70 -3.14
CA GLN A 164 17.37 8.69 -2.23
C GLN A 164 17.22 8.14 -0.80
N LEU A 165 16.74 6.90 -0.66
CA LEU A 165 16.53 6.25 0.64
C LEU A 165 17.83 6.08 1.42
N ARG A 166 18.97 5.95 0.73
CA ARG A 166 20.30 5.91 1.36
C ARG A 166 20.50 7.05 2.35
N TYR A 167 20.03 8.27 2.01
CA TYR A 167 20.23 9.49 2.79
C TYR A 167 19.02 9.84 3.67
N ALA A 168 17.92 9.09 3.55
CA ALA A 168 16.71 9.35 4.32
C ALA A 168 16.92 9.02 5.80
N LYS A 169 16.71 10.01 6.68
CA LYS A 169 16.94 9.87 8.13
C LYS A 169 15.97 8.92 8.81
N TYR A 170 14.79 8.70 8.21
CA TYR A 170 13.77 7.78 8.70
C TYR A 170 14.00 6.31 8.29
N VAL A 171 15.05 6.04 7.49
CA VAL A 171 15.47 4.70 7.07
C VAL A 171 16.67 4.25 7.88
N SER A 172 16.51 3.16 8.61
CA SER A 172 17.55 2.50 9.40
C SER A 172 17.75 1.05 8.98
N GLU A 173 18.64 0.34 9.63
CA GLU A 173 18.85 -1.10 9.47
C GLU A 173 17.61 -1.95 9.84
N GLU A 174 16.69 -1.39 10.63
CA GLU A 174 15.42 -2.04 10.99
C GLU A 174 14.35 -1.88 9.91
N THR A 175 14.48 -0.89 9.02
CA THR A 175 13.52 -0.63 7.94
C THR A 175 13.58 -1.77 6.92
N LEU A 176 12.42 -2.39 6.67
CA LEU A 176 12.27 -3.38 5.62
C LEU A 176 11.86 -2.69 4.32
N ILE A 177 12.71 -2.78 3.28
CA ILE A 177 12.40 -2.28 1.95
C ILE A 177 12.03 -3.46 1.07
N LEU A 178 10.90 -3.37 0.39
CA LEU A 178 10.41 -4.41 -0.51
C LEU A 178 10.14 -3.81 -1.89
N VAL A 179 10.75 -4.41 -2.91
CA VAL A 179 10.63 -4.01 -4.31
C VAL A 179 9.95 -5.10 -5.10
N GLU A 180 8.85 -4.79 -5.79
CA GLU A 180 8.34 -5.61 -6.86
C GLU A 180 9.11 -5.27 -8.14
N ALA A 181 9.68 -6.26 -8.80
CA ALA A 181 10.54 -6.06 -9.97
C ALA A 181 10.35 -7.17 -11.01
N SER A 182 10.78 -6.92 -12.26
CA SER A 182 10.84 -7.96 -13.26
C SER A 182 11.83 -9.06 -12.85
N LEU A 183 11.68 -10.26 -13.42
CA LEU A 183 12.61 -11.37 -13.13
C LEU A 183 14.06 -11.04 -13.53
N HIS A 184 14.25 -10.13 -14.48
CA HIS A 184 15.55 -9.76 -15.06
C HIS A 184 16.19 -8.56 -14.37
N THR A 185 15.46 -7.82 -13.52
CA THR A 185 16.04 -6.66 -12.80
C THR A 185 17.19 -7.14 -11.93
N ASP A 186 18.37 -6.55 -12.15
CA ASP A 186 19.55 -6.80 -11.33
C ASP A 186 19.60 -5.85 -10.14
N PHE A 187 19.94 -6.36 -8.97
CA PHE A 187 20.10 -5.61 -7.71
C PHE A 187 21.55 -5.65 -7.19
N SER A 188 22.53 -6.03 -8.01
CA SER A 188 23.96 -6.06 -7.60
C SER A 188 24.46 -4.70 -7.12
N TYR A 189 23.90 -3.61 -7.66
CA TYR A 189 24.20 -2.23 -7.26
C TYR A 189 23.73 -1.86 -5.85
N ALA A 190 22.84 -2.64 -5.25
CA ALA A 190 22.26 -2.30 -3.93
C ALA A 190 23.33 -2.24 -2.84
N GLU A 191 24.36 -3.09 -2.94
CA GLU A 191 25.48 -3.10 -1.99
C GLU A 191 26.28 -1.80 -2.02
N ASP A 192 26.56 -1.24 -3.20
CA ASP A 192 27.25 0.03 -3.38
C ASP A 192 26.43 1.22 -2.84
N LEU A 193 25.10 1.06 -2.78
CA LEU A 193 24.20 2.04 -2.18
C LEU A 193 24.04 1.86 -0.66
N GLY A 194 24.69 0.87 -0.06
CA GLY A 194 24.61 0.59 1.37
C GLY A 194 23.37 -0.21 1.78
N PHE A 195 22.80 -0.97 0.86
CA PHE A 195 21.71 -1.90 1.12
C PHE A 195 22.15 -3.35 0.90
N GLU A 196 21.57 -4.25 1.66
CA GLU A 196 21.75 -5.69 1.51
C GLU A 196 20.44 -6.32 1.02
N VAL A 197 20.53 -7.16 -0.01
CA VAL A 197 19.41 -8.03 -0.43
C VAL A 197 19.36 -9.22 0.52
N ILE A 198 18.37 -9.22 1.42
CA ILE A 198 18.22 -10.26 2.44
C ILE A 198 17.35 -11.45 1.97
N ARG A 199 16.53 -11.23 0.91
CA ARG A 199 15.65 -12.27 0.36
C ARG A 199 15.16 -11.91 -1.03
N GLU A 200 15.03 -12.90 -1.92
CA GLU A 200 14.24 -12.83 -3.14
C GLU A 200 13.12 -13.87 -3.14
N LYS A 201 11.92 -13.49 -3.58
CA LYS A 201 10.82 -14.40 -3.85
C LYS A 201 10.39 -14.27 -5.29
N LYS A 202 10.69 -15.27 -6.11
CA LYS A 202 10.32 -15.31 -7.54
C LYS A 202 8.91 -15.85 -7.73
N TYR A 203 8.17 -15.23 -8.65
CA TYR A 203 6.88 -15.64 -9.15
C TYR A 203 7.01 -15.99 -10.65
N LYS A 204 5.89 -16.25 -11.32
CA LYS A 204 5.90 -16.63 -12.75
C LYS A 204 6.45 -15.50 -13.65
N THR A 205 6.19 -14.23 -13.32
CA THR A 205 6.45 -13.06 -14.19
C THR A 205 7.22 -11.94 -13.53
N ASN A 206 7.33 -11.94 -12.21
CA ASN A 206 7.97 -10.91 -11.40
C ASN A 206 8.65 -11.54 -10.18
N LYS A 207 9.33 -10.72 -9.42
CA LYS A 207 9.91 -11.10 -8.14
C LYS A 207 9.69 -10.01 -7.09
N HIS A 208 9.65 -10.41 -5.83
CA HIS A 208 9.80 -9.50 -4.69
C HIS A 208 11.22 -9.61 -4.16
N VAL A 209 11.86 -8.46 -4.01
CA VAL A 209 13.22 -8.31 -3.46
C VAL A 209 13.13 -7.57 -2.15
N PHE A 210 13.64 -8.17 -1.10
CA PHE A 210 13.65 -7.63 0.25
C PHE A 210 15.05 -7.12 0.55
N LEU A 211 15.14 -5.85 0.96
CA LEU A 211 16.40 -5.20 1.28
C LEU A 211 16.35 -4.57 2.68
N ARG A 212 17.54 -4.41 3.25
CA ARG A 212 17.77 -3.60 4.46
C ARG A 212 18.96 -2.69 4.25
N LYS A 213 18.98 -1.58 4.97
CA LYS A 213 20.17 -0.72 5.07
C LYS A 213 21.24 -1.43 5.90
N LYS A 214 22.51 -1.36 5.47
CA LYS A 214 23.66 -1.84 6.23
C LYS A 214 24.06 -0.88 7.34
#